data_6b12c34ace702c31d951ec1162da69d7
#
_entry.id   6b12c34ace702c31d951ec1162da69d7
#
_cell.length_a   1.000
_cell.length_b   1.000
_cell.length_c   1.000
_cell.angle_alpha   90.00
_cell.angle_beta   90.00
_cell.angle_gamma   90.00
#
_symmetry.space_group_name_H-M   'P 1'
#
loop_
_entity.id
_entity.type
_entity.pdbx_description
1 polymer ?
#
loop_
_entity_poly.entity_id
_entity_poly.type
_entity_poly.pdbx_seq_one_letter_code
_entity_poly.pdbx_strand_id
1 'polypeptide(L)'
;MSLNILFISVDTIKDRSGLHLNVDEKLVKGEIKSVQDMYILPALGSALYDRLQAGINANNLTQLEITLLNDYIVDTLVNFTLAELPQGLSFQFYNKGLLRKGGENFENPSMQDMIDIANRYRSRAEFYKQRLIKYLRQNIVDFPLYSNYGDGIDAIKPERDAYNSTIWLGDTGCCGDFKSFEEKYQGNNPSCC
;
A
#
# COMPACT_ATOMS: atom_id res chain seq x y z
N MET A 1 19.11 -9.38 0.84
CA MET A 1 19.22 -8.46 -0.33
C MET A 1 17.80 -8.15 -0.79
N SER A 2 17.40 -6.90 -0.77
CA SER A 2 16.11 -6.48 -1.34
C SER A 2 16.15 -6.77 -2.84
N LEU A 3 15.22 -7.63 -3.29
CA LEU A 3 15.10 -8.04 -4.69
C LEU A 3 14.32 -6.99 -5.46
N ASN A 4 14.56 -5.87 -5.59
CA ASN A 4 13.98 -4.75 -6.37
C ASN A 4 13.01 -5.17 -7.50
N ILE A 5 12.10 -6.10 -7.20
CA ILE A 5 11.14 -6.70 -8.13
C ILE A 5 9.82 -5.93 -8.05
N LEU A 6 9.32 -5.51 -9.20
CA LEU A 6 8.01 -4.87 -9.31
C LEU A 6 6.91 -5.94 -9.35
N PHE A 7 5.80 -5.69 -8.66
CA PHE A 7 4.63 -6.57 -8.68
C PHE A 7 3.78 -6.41 -9.93
N ILE A 8 3.91 -5.28 -10.63
CA ILE A 8 3.23 -5.01 -11.89
C ILE A 8 4.19 -4.50 -12.96
N SER A 9 3.84 -4.75 -14.22
CA SER A 9 4.55 -4.15 -15.37
C SER A 9 3.96 -2.79 -15.72
N VAL A 10 4.72 -2.00 -16.48
CA VAL A 10 4.22 -0.74 -17.05
C VAL A 10 3.07 -0.99 -18.02
N ASP A 11 3.13 -2.09 -18.78
CA ASP A 11 2.07 -2.48 -19.71
C ASP A 11 0.76 -2.72 -18.98
N THR A 12 0.80 -3.37 -17.80
CA THR A 12 -0.40 -3.56 -16.96
C THR A 12 -1.05 -2.23 -16.58
N ILE A 13 -0.25 -1.19 -16.30
CA ILE A 13 -0.79 0.14 -16.00
C ILE A 13 -1.40 0.76 -17.25
N LYS A 14 -0.71 0.69 -18.40
CA LYS A 14 -1.21 1.22 -19.67
C LYS A 14 -2.52 0.54 -20.07
N ASP A 15 -2.63 -0.77 -19.91
CA ASP A 15 -3.83 -1.54 -20.26
C ASP A 15 -5.01 -1.28 -19.33
N ARG A 16 -4.76 -1.05 -18.03
CA ARG A 16 -5.81 -0.84 -17.02
C ARG A 16 -6.13 0.63 -16.74
N SER A 17 -5.48 1.55 -17.45
CA SER A 17 -5.66 2.99 -17.25
C SER A 17 -5.78 3.75 -18.57
N GLY A 18 -6.12 5.04 -18.50
CA GLY A 18 -6.08 5.95 -19.64
C GLY A 18 -4.67 6.48 -19.96
N LEU A 19 -3.62 5.83 -19.47
CA LEU A 19 -2.25 6.25 -19.74
C LEU A 19 -1.89 5.96 -21.21
N HIS A 20 -1.43 6.98 -21.93
CA HIS A 20 -1.06 6.83 -23.33
C HIS A 20 0.15 5.90 -23.51
N LEU A 21 0.15 5.08 -24.56
CA LEU A 21 1.21 4.10 -24.84
C LEU A 21 2.62 4.71 -24.98
N ASN A 22 2.71 5.96 -25.45
CA ASN A 22 3.98 6.68 -25.67
C ASN A 22 4.59 7.29 -24.39
N VAL A 23 3.99 7.07 -23.22
CA VAL A 23 4.61 7.54 -21.97
C VAL A 23 5.89 6.76 -21.69
N ASP A 24 6.94 7.48 -21.32
CA ASP A 24 8.26 6.89 -21.05
C ASP A 24 8.17 5.91 -19.86
N GLU A 25 8.45 4.66 -20.14
CA GLU A 25 8.42 3.58 -19.16
C GLU A 25 9.35 3.82 -17.97
N LYS A 26 10.46 4.52 -18.19
CA LYS A 26 11.45 4.79 -17.14
C LYS A 26 10.85 5.65 -16.02
N LEU A 27 10.01 6.63 -16.37
CA LEU A 27 9.31 7.47 -15.40
C LEU A 27 8.29 6.66 -14.61
N VAL A 28 7.50 5.85 -15.33
CA VAL A 28 6.45 5.02 -14.71
C VAL A 28 7.05 3.96 -13.79
N LYS A 29 8.16 3.31 -14.17
CA LYS A 29 8.85 2.30 -13.33
C LYS A 29 9.32 2.87 -12.00
N GLY A 30 9.82 4.10 -12.00
CA GLY A 30 10.23 4.79 -10.76
C GLY A 30 9.06 4.99 -9.81
N GLU A 31 7.93 5.47 -10.34
CA GLU A 31 6.71 5.68 -9.54
C GLU A 31 6.10 4.36 -9.03
N ILE A 32 6.08 3.29 -9.86
CA ILE A 32 5.62 1.97 -9.41
C ILE A 32 6.42 1.50 -8.19
N LYS A 33 7.75 1.64 -8.25
CA LYS A 33 8.62 1.22 -7.13
C LYS A 33 8.34 2.01 -5.87
N SER A 34 8.25 3.33 -5.98
CA SER A 34 7.95 4.21 -4.84
C SER A 34 6.59 3.88 -4.22
N VAL A 35 5.57 3.72 -5.04
CA VAL A 35 4.22 3.36 -4.61
C VAL A 35 4.18 1.97 -3.96
N GLN A 36 4.90 1.01 -4.53
CA GLN A 36 4.99 -0.34 -3.98
C GLN A 36 5.59 -0.33 -2.57
N ASP A 37 6.64 0.45 -2.35
CA ASP A 37 7.30 0.55 -1.05
C ASP A 37 6.49 1.40 -0.05
N MET A 38 5.84 2.47 -0.50
CA MET A 38 5.12 3.38 0.39
C MET A 38 3.75 2.86 0.83
N TYR A 39 3.03 2.16 -0.05
CA TYR A 39 1.63 1.79 0.20
C TYR A 39 1.41 0.28 0.32
N ILE A 40 2.13 -0.54 -0.44
CA ILE A 40 1.92 -2.00 -0.44
C ILE A 40 2.75 -2.68 0.64
N LEU A 41 4.00 -2.30 0.82
CA LEU A 41 4.85 -2.86 1.87
C LEU A 41 4.22 -2.71 3.27
N PRO A 42 3.72 -1.52 3.69
CA PRO A 42 3.03 -1.40 4.96
C PRO A 42 1.72 -2.21 5.04
N ALA A 43 1.01 -2.36 3.93
CA ALA A 43 -0.24 -3.13 3.91
C ALA A 43 -0.01 -4.64 4.05
N LEU A 44 1.08 -5.18 3.50
CA LEU A 44 1.43 -6.61 3.55
C LEU A 44 2.29 -6.98 4.76
N GLY A 45 3.13 -6.07 5.21
CA GLY A 45 4.24 -6.35 6.13
C GLY A 45 5.45 -6.97 5.43
N SER A 46 6.63 -6.84 6.05
CA SER A 46 7.91 -7.23 5.42
C SER A 46 7.94 -8.68 4.97
N ALA A 47 7.55 -9.62 5.83
CA ALA A 47 7.70 -11.05 5.54
C ALA A 47 6.86 -11.51 4.33
N LEU A 48 5.59 -11.07 4.22
CA LEU A 48 4.74 -11.43 3.10
C LEU A 48 5.20 -10.72 1.82
N TYR A 49 5.62 -9.45 1.94
CA TYR A 49 6.15 -8.67 0.82
C TYR A 49 7.40 -9.33 0.21
N ASP A 50 8.38 -9.70 1.04
CA ASP A 50 9.62 -10.36 0.61
C ASP A 50 9.33 -11.75 0.01
N ARG A 51 8.39 -12.50 0.58
CA ARG A 51 7.94 -13.79 0.03
C ARG A 51 7.36 -13.63 -1.38
N LEU A 52 6.53 -12.62 -1.61
CA LEU A 52 5.96 -12.37 -2.94
C LEU A 52 7.04 -11.96 -3.95
N GLN A 53 7.99 -11.09 -3.57
CA GLN A 53 9.13 -10.74 -4.42
C GLN A 53 9.99 -11.97 -4.77
N ALA A 54 10.33 -12.78 -3.78
CA ALA A 54 11.09 -14.01 -3.99
C ALA A 54 10.31 -15.00 -4.87
N GLY A 55 8.99 -15.11 -4.66
CA GLY A 55 8.10 -15.97 -5.43
C GLY A 55 8.01 -15.58 -6.90
N ILE A 56 7.93 -14.29 -7.20
CA ILE A 56 7.96 -13.78 -8.58
C ILE A 56 9.31 -14.08 -9.24
N ASN A 57 10.42 -13.83 -8.54
CA ASN A 57 11.76 -14.06 -9.06
C ASN A 57 12.02 -15.54 -9.36
N ALA A 58 11.55 -16.43 -8.50
CA ALA A 58 11.74 -17.87 -8.62
C ALA A 58 10.62 -18.59 -9.42
N ASN A 59 9.59 -17.87 -9.88
CA ASN A 59 8.39 -18.43 -10.51
C ASN A 59 7.74 -19.55 -9.69
N ASN A 60 7.69 -19.39 -8.36
CA ASN A 60 7.17 -20.39 -7.43
C ASN A 60 6.05 -19.87 -6.54
N LEU A 61 5.25 -18.95 -7.03
CA LEU A 61 4.06 -18.45 -6.35
C LEU A 61 3.00 -19.55 -6.25
N THR A 62 2.36 -19.62 -5.11
CA THR A 62 1.18 -20.47 -4.92
C THR A 62 -0.04 -19.86 -5.61
N GLN A 63 -1.08 -20.67 -5.89
CA GLN A 63 -2.31 -20.17 -6.50
C GLN A 63 -2.97 -19.07 -5.66
N LEU A 64 -2.90 -19.16 -4.34
CA LEU A 64 -3.42 -18.14 -3.43
C LEU A 64 -2.64 -16.83 -3.52
N GLU A 65 -1.30 -16.91 -3.63
CA GLU A 65 -0.44 -15.73 -3.82
C GLU A 65 -0.68 -15.07 -5.18
N ILE A 66 -0.93 -15.87 -6.23
CA ILE A 66 -1.28 -15.37 -7.57
C ILE A 66 -2.63 -14.63 -7.52
N THR A 67 -3.63 -15.19 -6.84
CA THR A 67 -4.93 -14.53 -6.64
C THR A 67 -4.77 -13.22 -5.84
N LEU A 68 -3.98 -13.24 -4.77
CA LEU A 68 -3.67 -12.04 -3.98
C LEU A 68 -3.04 -10.94 -4.84
N LEU A 69 -2.07 -11.29 -5.69
CA LEU A 69 -1.42 -10.34 -6.59
C LEU A 69 -2.40 -9.78 -7.61
N ASN A 70 -3.09 -10.64 -8.36
CA ASN A 70 -3.90 -10.22 -9.52
C ASN A 70 -5.18 -9.49 -9.14
N ASP A 71 -5.87 -9.94 -8.08
CA ASP A 71 -7.22 -9.48 -7.75
C ASP A 71 -7.23 -8.36 -6.68
N TYR A 72 -6.13 -8.19 -5.94
CA TYR A 72 -6.07 -7.23 -4.83
C TYR A 72 -4.90 -6.25 -4.92
N ILE A 73 -3.67 -6.76 -5.15
CA ILE A 73 -2.48 -5.89 -5.16
C ILE A 73 -2.42 -5.07 -6.44
N VAL A 74 -2.67 -5.67 -7.61
CA VAL A 74 -2.57 -4.98 -8.90
C VAL A 74 -3.49 -3.77 -8.97
N ASP A 75 -4.76 -3.90 -8.60
CA ASP A 75 -5.72 -2.78 -8.63
C ASP A 75 -5.32 -1.65 -7.66
N THR A 76 -4.78 -2.01 -6.51
CA THR A 76 -4.26 -1.04 -5.53
C THR A 76 -3.06 -0.29 -6.10
N LEU A 77 -2.08 -1.01 -6.66
CA LEU A 77 -0.88 -0.41 -7.27
C LEU A 77 -1.20 0.49 -8.45
N VAL A 78 -2.06 0.04 -9.37
CA VAL A 78 -2.47 0.85 -10.53
C VAL A 78 -3.04 2.20 -10.09
N ASN A 79 -3.97 2.21 -9.15
CA ASN A 79 -4.62 3.44 -8.72
C ASN A 79 -3.67 4.36 -7.93
N PHE A 80 -2.82 3.84 -7.04
CA PHE A 80 -1.82 4.68 -6.37
C PHE A 80 -0.78 5.23 -7.34
N THR A 81 -0.31 4.42 -8.29
CA THR A 81 0.63 4.90 -9.32
C THR A 81 0.00 6.03 -10.15
N LEU A 82 -1.27 5.91 -10.54
CA LEU A 82 -1.98 6.97 -11.26
C LEU A 82 -2.23 8.22 -10.40
N ALA A 83 -2.27 8.10 -9.08
CA ALA A 83 -2.36 9.24 -8.18
C ALA A 83 -1.05 10.05 -8.10
N GLU A 84 0.10 9.37 -8.15
CA GLU A 84 1.43 10.01 -8.04
C GLU A 84 1.99 10.47 -9.40
N LEU A 85 1.64 9.78 -10.49
CA LEU A 85 2.12 10.08 -11.85
C LEU A 85 1.94 11.53 -12.34
N PRO A 86 0.83 12.26 -12.06
CA PRO A 86 0.65 13.62 -12.58
C PRO A 86 1.78 14.57 -12.20
N GLN A 87 2.32 14.45 -10.99
CA GLN A 87 3.45 15.25 -10.54
C GLN A 87 4.75 14.87 -11.26
N GLY A 88 5.06 13.58 -11.35
CA GLY A 88 6.26 13.07 -12.02
C GLY A 88 6.28 13.32 -13.52
N LEU A 89 5.12 13.34 -14.17
CA LEU A 89 5.02 13.62 -15.60
C LEU A 89 5.06 15.12 -15.92
N SER A 90 4.53 15.97 -15.04
CA SER A 90 4.41 17.43 -15.26
C SER A 90 5.72 18.17 -15.01
N PHE A 91 6.57 17.66 -14.12
CA PHE A 91 7.82 18.32 -13.74
C PHE A 91 9.02 17.45 -14.03
N GLN A 92 10.11 18.08 -14.46
CA GLN A 92 11.39 17.44 -14.66
C GLN A 92 12.52 18.24 -14.02
N PHE A 93 13.48 17.51 -13.42
CA PHE A 93 14.70 18.09 -12.88
C PHE A 93 15.72 18.27 -14.00
N TYR A 94 16.19 19.48 -14.19
CA TYR A 94 17.28 19.83 -15.09
C TYR A 94 18.42 20.47 -14.30
N ASN A 95 19.61 20.56 -14.91
CA ASN A 95 20.78 21.18 -14.27
C ASN A 95 20.54 22.64 -13.86
N LYS A 96 19.53 23.31 -14.42
CA LYS A 96 19.16 24.70 -14.13
C LYS A 96 17.96 24.83 -13.18
N GLY A 97 17.44 23.71 -12.66
CA GLY A 97 16.30 23.70 -11.74
C GLY A 97 15.14 22.79 -12.18
N LEU A 98 14.02 22.94 -11.50
CA LEU A 98 12.78 22.24 -11.81
C LEU A 98 12.04 22.97 -12.92
N LEU A 99 11.78 22.28 -14.03
CA LEU A 99 11.02 22.84 -15.15
C LEU A 99 9.72 22.08 -15.35
N ARG A 100 8.64 22.81 -15.64
CA ARG A 100 7.37 22.26 -16.06
C ARG A 100 7.41 21.93 -17.55
N LYS A 101 7.01 20.74 -17.95
CA LYS A 101 6.84 20.38 -19.36
C LYS A 101 5.72 21.20 -19.97
N GLY A 102 5.98 21.91 -21.05
CA GLY A 102 5.01 22.66 -21.84
C GLY A 102 5.24 22.39 -23.33
N GLY A 103 4.16 22.38 -24.09
CA GLY A 103 4.19 22.31 -25.56
C GLY A 103 3.50 23.55 -26.13
N GLU A 104 3.96 24.04 -27.30
CA GLU A 104 3.42 25.24 -27.95
C GLU A 104 1.91 25.16 -28.28
N ASN A 105 1.35 23.92 -28.33
CA ASN A 105 -0.05 23.68 -28.74
C ASN A 105 -0.91 23.02 -27.64
N PHE A 106 -0.44 22.94 -26.40
CA PHE A 106 -1.18 22.33 -25.30
C PHE A 106 -1.24 23.26 -24.10
N GLU A 107 -2.45 23.57 -23.65
CA GLU A 107 -2.63 24.19 -22.36
C GLU A 107 -2.24 23.23 -21.24
N ASN A 108 -1.27 23.62 -20.44
CA ASN A 108 -0.90 22.82 -19.28
C ASN A 108 -2.01 22.86 -18.23
N PRO A 109 -2.44 21.72 -17.69
CA PRO A 109 -3.45 21.70 -16.63
C PRO A 109 -2.98 22.55 -15.45
N SER A 110 -3.93 23.20 -14.78
CA SER A 110 -3.62 23.95 -13.57
C SER A 110 -3.08 23.02 -12.47
N MET A 111 -2.40 23.59 -11.47
CA MET A 111 -1.98 22.79 -10.31
C MET A 111 -3.20 22.18 -9.59
N GLN A 112 -4.32 22.89 -9.55
CA GLN A 112 -5.55 22.42 -8.94
C GLN A 112 -6.13 21.20 -9.68
N ASP A 113 -6.17 21.24 -11.02
CA ASP A 113 -6.64 20.10 -11.82
C ASP A 113 -5.81 18.84 -11.58
N MET A 114 -4.48 18.99 -11.45
CA MET A 114 -3.59 17.88 -11.13
C MET A 114 -3.86 17.30 -9.74
N ILE A 115 -4.10 18.16 -8.75
CA ILE A 115 -4.43 17.75 -7.38
C ILE A 115 -5.78 17.03 -7.36
N ASP A 116 -6.78 17.53 -8.07
CA ASP A 116 -8.12 16.93 -8.11
C ASP A 116 -8.09 15.53 -8.77
N ILE A 117 -7.34 15.38 -9.86
CA ILE A 117 -7.13 14.09 -10.51
C ILE A 117 -6.39 13.13 -9.55
N ALA A 118 -5.30 13.58 -8.93
CA ALA A 118 -4.54 12.78 -7.98
C ALA A 118 -5.42 12.31 -6.80
N ASN A 119 -6.22 13.20 -6.22
CA ASN A 119 -7.14 12.89 -5.12
C ASN A 119 -8.22 11.88 -5.53
N ARG A 120 -8.74 11.98 -6.76
CA ARG A 120 -9.70 11.00 -7.29
C ARG A 120 -9.11 9.59 -7.37
N TYR A 121 -7.88 9.46 -7.89
CA TYR A 121 -7.21 8.16 -7.95
C TYR A 121 -6.80 7.67 -6.57
N ARG A 122 -6.35 8.56 -5.67
CA ARG A 122 -6.02 8.21 -4.29
C ARG A 122 -7.23 7.66 -3.53
N SER A 123 -8.39 8.26 -3.66
CA SER A 123 -9.62 7.75 -3.04
C SER A 123 -9.99 6.34 -3.54
N ARG A 124 -9.80 6.06 -4.83
CA ARG A 124 -9.99 4.71 -5.39
C ARG A 124 -8.94 3.73 -4.85
N ALA A 125 -7.68 4.15 -4.82
CA ALA A 125 -6.58 3.34 -4.33
C ALA A 125 -6.78 2.94 -2.87
N GLU A 126 -7.23 3.86 -2.02
CA GLU A 126 -7.58 3.57 -0.62
C GLU A 126 -8.72 2.55 -0.49
N PHE A 127 -9.73 2.62 -1.35
CA PHE A 127 -10.78 1.60 -1.38
C PHE A 127 -10.21 0.21 -1.68
N TYR A 128 -9.33 0.09 -2.69
CA TYR A 128 -8.70 -1.19 -3.03
C TYR A 128 -7.72 -1.67 -1.96
N LYS A 129 -6.96 -0.74 -1.34
CA LYS A 129 -6.10 -1.04 -0.19
C LYS A 129 -6.90 -1.63 0.97
N GLN A 130 -8.04 -1.03 1.30
CA GLN A 130 -8.93 -1.56 2.33
C GLN A 130 -9.48 -2.95 2.00
N ARG A 131 -9.81 -3.17 0.73
CA ARG A 131 -10.25 -4.48 0.24
C ARG A 131 -9.13 -5.52 0.38
N LEU A 132 -7.88 -5.17 0.04
CA LEU A 132 -6.70 -6.01 0.23
C LEU A 132 -6.51 -6.39 1.71
N ILE A 133 -6.53 -5.41 2.61
CA ILE A 133 -6.37 -5.65 4.05
C ILE A 133 -7.48 -6.55 4.59
N LYS A 134 -8.74 -6.32 4.19
CA LYS A 134 -9.87 -7.17 4.59
C LYS A 134 -9.70 -8.61 4.11
N TYR A 135 -9.26 -8.80 2.88
CA TYR A 135 -9.00 -10.13 2.32
C TYR A 135 -7.93 -10.87 3.11
N LEU A 136 -6.80 -10.23 3.40
CA LEU A 136 -5.72 -10.83 4.19
C LEU A 136 -6.15 -11.17 5.62
N ARG A 137 -6.98 -10.33 6.23
CA ARG A 137 -7.53 -10.61 7.57
C ARG A 137 -8.49 -11.80 7.58
N GLN A 138 -9.32 -11.94 6.56
CA GLN A 138 -10.25 -13.08 6.43
C GLN A 138 -9.51 -14.41 6.17
N ASN A 139 -8.41 -14.35 5.41
CA ASN A 139 -7.65 -15.52 5.01
C ASN A 139 -6.30 -15.62 5.76
N ILE A 140 -6.27 -15.21 7.02
CA ILE A 140 -5.04 -15.14 7.84
C ILE A 140 -4.36 -16.51 8.00
N VAL A 141 -5.13 -17.59 7.96
CA VAL A 141 -4.62 -18.97 8.04
C VAL A 141 -3.84 -19.35 6.78
N ASP A 142 -4.28 -18.85 5.63
CA ASP A 142 -3.65 -19.11 4.33
C ASP A 142 -2.40 -18.25 4.10
N PHE A 143 -2.29 -17.13 4.82
CA PHE A 143 -1.16 -16.21 4.76
C PHE A 143 -0.46 -16.07 6.13
N PRO A 144 0.23 -17.12 6.62
CA PRO A 144 0.85 -17.08 7.96
C PRO A 144 1.92 -15.99 8.10
N LEU A 145 2.58 -15.60 7.01
CA LEU A 145 3.57 -14.52 6.99
C LEU A 145 2.96 -13.12 7.20
N TYR A 146 1.66 -12.98 6.99
CA TYR A 146 0.94 -11.75 7.32
C TYR A 146 0.83 -11.55 8.85
N SER A 147 0.76 -12.64 9.61
CA SER A 147 0.76 -12.60 11.08
C SER A 147 2.17 -12.61 11.66
N ASN A 148 3.07 -13.40 11.06
CA ASN A 148 4.46 -13.51 11.46
C ASN A 148 5.34 -12.72 10.50
N TYR A 149 5.41 -11.39 10.72
CA TYR A 149 6.11 -10.44 9.84
C TYR A 149 7.63 -10.39 10.06
N GLY A 150 8.17 -11.22 10.97
CA GLY A 150 9.59 -11.29 11.30
C GLY A 150 10.00 -10.44 12.52
N ASP A 151 11.17 -10.73 13.07
CA ASP A 151 11.72 -10.10 14.29
C ASP A 151 12.87 -9.12 13.98
N GLY A 152 13.11 -8.78 12.72
CA GLY A 152 14.19 -7.86 12.31
C GLY A 152 13.93 -6.43 12.75
N ILE A 153 15.01 -5.65 12.97
CA ILE A 153 14.93 -4.22 13.33
C ILE A 153 14.13 -3.43 12.26
N ASP A 154 14.25 -3.82 11.00
CA ASP A 154 13.56 -3.19 9.87
C ASP A 154 12.25 -3.88 9.49
N ALA A 155 11.76 -4.81 10.34
CA ALA A 155 10.53 -5.52 10.06
C ALA A 155 9.31 -4.59 10.21
N ILE A 156 8.59 -4.40 9.13
CA ILE A 156 7.37 -3.59 9.09
C ILE A 156 6.19 -4.48 9.42
N LYS A 157 5.49 -4.12 10.51
CA LYS A 157 4.25 -4.77 10.89
C LYS A 157 3.14 -4.37 9.92
N PRO A 158 2.35 -5.33 9.39
CA PRO A 158 1.27 -4.98 8.47
C PRO A 158 0.20 -4.11 9.12
N GLU A 159 -0.30 -3.16 8.36
CA GLU A 159 -1.45 -2.34 8.75
C GLU A 159 -2.69 -3.23 8.86
N ARG A 160 -3.21 -3.39 10.07
CA ARG A 160 -4.39 -4.22 10.32
C ARG A 160 -5.68 -3.42 10.47
N ASP A 161 -5.57 -2.15 10.80
CA ASP A 161 -6.71 -1.28 11.05
C ASP A 161 -6.69 -0.06 10.13
N ALA A 162 -7.82 0.16 9.47
CA ALA A 162 -8.08 1.34 8.69
C ALA A 162 -8.45 2.57 9.54
N TYR A 163 -8.58 2.39 10.84
CA TYR A 163 -8.93 3.43 11.79
C TYR A 163 -7.73 3.76 12.65
N ASN A 164 -7.14 4.93 12.47
CA ASN A 164 -6.41 5.61 13.53
C ASN A 164 -7.45 6.14 14.53
N SER A 165 -7.94 5.27 15.38
CA SER A 165 -8.64 5.69 16.57
C SER A 165 -7.62 6.40 17.46
N THR A 166 -7.82 7.68 17.73
CA THR A 166 -7.05 8.42 18.73
C THR A 166 -7.30 7.91 20.15
N ILE A 167 -8.30 7.02 20.32
CA ILE A 167 -8.60 6.32 21.55
C ILE A 167 -8.04 4.90 21.40
N TRP A 168 -6.99 4.61 22.14
CA TRP A 168 -6.49 3.25 22.30
C TRP A 168 -7.51 2.48 23.17
N LEU A 169 -8.38 1.76 22.51
CA LEU A 169 -9.20 0.73 23.14
C LEU A 169 -8.28 -0.48 23.28
N GLY A 170 -7.73 -0.71 24.46
CA GLY A 170 -6.82 -1.81 24.72
C GLY A 170 -7.24 -3.10 24.04
N ASP A 171 -6.27 -3.89 23.68
CA ASP A 171 -6.48 -5.21 23.08
C ASP A 171 -7.39 -6.00 24.05
N THR A 172 -8.64 -6.25 23.67
CA THR A 172 -9.52 -7.13 24.39
C THR A 172 -9.12 -8.57 24.15
N GLY A 173 -7.87 -8.88 24.49
CA GLY A 173 -7.47 -10.25 24.76
C GLY A 173 -8.37 -10.77 25.87
N CYS A 174 -8.96 -11.92 25.68
CA CYS A 174 -9.81 -12.59 26.65
C CYS A 174 -9.29 -12.37 28.08
N CYS A 175 -10.08 -11.78 28.95
CA CYS A 175 -9.73 -11.45 30.34
C CYS A 175 -8.77 -10.26 30.51
N GLY A 176 -8.86 -9.24 29.67
CA GLY A 176 -8.27 -7.95 29.99
C GLY A 176 -9.09 -7.27 31.08
N ASP A 177 -8.52 -7.14 32.25
CA ASP A 177 -9.05 -6.39 33.37
C ASP A 177 -9.41 -4.96 32.98
N PHE A 178 -10.62 -4.76 32.48
CA PHE A 178 -11.21 -3.44 32.41
C PHE A 178 -11.68 -3.07 33.83
N LYS A 179 -10.72 -2.69 34.67
CA LYS A 179 -11.06 -2.14 36.00
C LYS A 179 -11.58 -0.74 35.77
N SER A 180 -12.83 -0.50 36.14
CA SER A 180 -13.37 0.84 36.24
C SER A 180 -12.47 1.67 37.19
N PHE A 181 -12.46 2.99 37.03
CA PHE A 181 -11.71 3.87 37.91
C PHE A 181 -12.03 3.60 39.38
N GLU A 182 -13.30 3.27 39.72
CA GLU A 182 -13.75 2.97 41.06
C GLU A 182 -13.21 1.64 41.60
N GLU A 183 -13.15 0.58 40.80
CA GLU A 183 -12.58 -0.72 41.22
C GLU A 183 -11.08 -0.63 41.50
N LYS A 184 -10.36 0.21 40.74
CA LYS A 184 -8.93 0.41 40.90
C LYS A 184 -8.56 1.09 42.21
N TYR A 185 -9.48 1.91 42.76
CA TYR A 185 -9.27 2.66 44.00
C TYR A 185 -9.96 2.09 45.22
N GLN A 186 -10.94 1.21 45.08
CA GLN A 186 -11.68 0.59 46.20
C GLN A 186 -11.16 -0.79 46.62
N GLY A 187 -10.14 -1.31 45.98
CA GLY A 187 -9.42 -2.51 46.43
C GLY A 187 -10.23 -3.83 46.34
N ASN A 188 -11.39 -3.81 45.71
CA ASN A 188 -12.19 -5.02 45.46
C ASN A 188 -11.67 -5.72 44.21
N ASN A 189 -11.02 -6.86 44.42
CA ASN A 189 -10.54 -7.73 43.37
C ASN A 189 -11.57 -8.83 43.12
N PRO A 190 -12.40 -8.77 42.10
CA PRO A 190 -13.18 -9.94 41.72
C PRO A 190 -12.22 -10.96 41.12
N SER A 191 -12.14 -12.11 41.77
CA SER A 191 -11.44 -13.29 41.24
C SER A 191 -12.07 -13.69 39.93
N CYS A 192 -11.28 -13.67 38.84
CA CYS A 192 -11.64 -14.27 37.57
C CYS A 192 -11.82 -15.79 37.77
N CYS A 193 -13.00 -16.31 37.53
CA CYS A 193 -13.23 -17.71 37.19
C CYS A 193 -13.05 -17.91 35.69
#